data_1cb9afc5de5724f93e2f0773ac27cf32
#
_entry.id   1cb9afc5de5724f93e2f0773ac27cf32
#
_cell.length_a   1.000
_cell.length_b   1.000
_cell.length_c   1.000
_cell.angle_alpha   90.00
_cell.angle_beta   90.00
_cell.angle_gamma   90.00
#
_symmetry.space_group_name_H-M   'P 1'
#
loop_
_entity.id
_entity.type
_entity.pdbx_description
1 polymer ?
#
loop_
_entity_poly.entity_id
_entity_poly.type
_entity_poly.pdbx_seq_one_letter_code
_entity_poly.pdbx_strand_id
1 'polypeptide(L)'
;MTSHLTLSAAATTALLLALGTASAGVESLRIRWSELRPADQQAEMVVLPSNAATTLPKGETLSTSLDGKHIELTGYLLPVDREGDLVYEFLLLPMTGLCSHMPPPPPNQAVHVFPAKPYKLAEIYEPVTISGTLKPELEKTQLIILDGVSVVESGYHMAKAEITKADSVPDAMPARGATPWSFLNSPRPRGSTSSP
;
A
#
# COMPACT_ATOMS: atom_id res chain seq x y z
N MET A 1 35.22 56.88 60.94
CA MET A 1 34.54 55.61 61.26
C MET A 1 33.68 55.27 60.04
N THR A 2 34.19 54.54 59.15
CA THR A 2 33.58 54.23 57.86
C THR A 2 33.55 52.70 57.72
N SER A 3 32.35 52.12 57.78
CA SER A 3 32.13 50.67 57.61
C SER A 3 31.88 50.41 56.13
N HIS A 4 32.70 49.57 55.53
CA HIS A 4 32.52 49.06 54.18
C HIS A 4 31.69 47.75 54.21
N LEU A 5 30.49 47.79 53.64
CA LEU A 5 29.68 46.59 53.35
C LEU A 5 30.16 45.99 52.03
N THR A 6 30.69 44.80 52.06
CA THR A 6 30.99 44.01 50.86
C THR A 6 29.78 43.17 50.48
N LEU A 7 29.22 43.45 49.32
CA LEU A 7 28.09 42.71 48.73
C LEU A 7 28.64 41.51 47.94
N SER A 8 28.39 40.31 48.42
CA SER A 8 28.80 39.04 47.75
C SER A 8 27.72 38.65 46.76
N ALA A 9 28.03 38.69 45.48
CA ALA A 9 27.14 38.26 44.42
C ALA A 9 27.28 36.74 44.24
N ALA A 10 26.24 35.98 44.59
CA ALA A 10 26.11 34.56 44.28
C ALA A 10 25.61 34.40 42.87
N ALA A 11 26.47 33.89 41.99
CA ALA A 11 26.10 33.51 40.63
C ALA A 11 25.44 32.13 40.65
N THR A 12 24.12 32.07 40.51
CA THR A 12 23.36 30.83 40.31
C THR A 12 23.42 30.44 38.83
N THR A 13 24.24 29.47 38.52
CA THR A 13 24.31 28.84 37.17
C THR A 13 23.12 27.92 37.03
N ALA A 14 22.07 28.33 36.30
CA ALA A 14 20.95 27.48 35.92
C ALA A 14 21.39 26.57 34.76
N LEU A 15 21.59 25.29 35.08
CA LEU A 15 21.81 24.21 34.09
C LEU A 15 20.48 23.82 33.48
N LEU A 16 20.16 24.37 32.31
CA LEU A 16 19.03 23.92 31.50
C LEU A 16 19.35 22.53 30.92
N LEU A 17 18.80 21.47 31.54
CA LEU A 17 18.71 20.17 30.88
C LEU A 17 17.68 20.28 29.75
N ALA A 18 18.16 20.40 28.52
CA ALA A 18 17.34 20.16 27.32
C ALA A 18 17.02 18.66 27.25
N LEU A 19 15.83 18.27 27.76
CA LEU A 19 15.24 16.97 27.45
C LEU A 19 14.90 17.00 25.94
N GLY A 20 15.83 16.52 25.13
CA GLY A 20 15.54 16.16 23.77
C GLY A 20 14.52 15.02 23.79
N THR A 21 13.27 15.28 23.44
CA THR A 21 12.29 14.25 23.14
C THR A 21 12.77 13.55 21.88
N ALA A 22 13.53 12.47 22.04
CA ALA A 22 13.75 11.52 20.97
C ALA A 22 12.37 10.95 20.62
N SER A 23 11.76 11.44 19.56
CA SER A 23 10.62 10.79 18.92
C SER A 23 11.17 9.45 18.45
N ALA A 24 10.91 8.39 19.22
CA ALA A 24 11.15 7.02 18.77
C ALA A 24 10.23 6.83 17.55
N GLY A 25 10.76 7.08 16.36
CA GLY A 25 10.07 6.71 15.13
C GLY A 25 9.80 5.23 15.22
N VAL A 26 8.53 4.84 15.16
CA VAL A 26 8.18 3.43 15.04
C VAL A 26 8.85 2.94 13.77
N GLU A 27 9.83 2.05 13.93
CA GLU A 27 10.52 1.46 12.77
C GLU A 27 9.50 0.68 11.97
N SER A 28 9.14 1.20 10.79
CA SER A 28 8.18 0.57 9.89
C SER A 28 8.90 -0.48 9.04
N LEU A 29 8.34 -1.66 8.97
CA LEU A 29 8.83 -2.74 8.12
C LEU A 29 8.31 -2.54 6.70
N ARG A 30 9.18 -2.24 5.75
CA ARG A 30 8.80 -2.19 4.34
C ARG A 30 8.60 -3.60 3.80
N ILE A 31 7.38 -3.87 3.34
CA ILE A 31 6.98 -5.18 2.81
C ILE A 31 6.58 -5.10 1.33
N ARG A 32 6.52 -6.26 0.69
CA ARG A 32 6.04 -6.47 -0.67
C ARG A 32 4.70 -7.20 -0.66
N TRP A 33 3.95 -7.09 -1.74
CA TRP A 33 2.69 -7.82 -1.94
C TRP A 33 2.83 -9.34 -1.84
N SER A 34 3.98 -9.89 -2.23
CA SER A 34 4.28 -11.32 -2.07
C SER A 34 4.30 -11.77 -0.61
N GLU A 35 4.69 -10.91 0.32
CA GLU A 35 4.80 -11.23 1.76
C GLU A 35 3.44 -11.31 2.47
N LEU A 36 2.38 -10.78 1.84
CA LEU A 36 1.00 -10.92 2.29
C LEU A 36 0.43 -12.32 2.00
N ARG A 37 1.11 -13.11 1.17
CA ARG A 37 0.74 -14.50 0.91
C ARG A 37 1.36 -15.42 1.96
N PRO A 38 0.71 -16.55 2.29
CA PRO A 38 1.34 -17.60 3.08
C PRO A 38 2.67 -18.04 2.46
N ALA A 39 3.60 -18.52 3.29
CA ALA A 39 4.96 -18.86 2.87
C ALA A 39 5.02 -19.92 1.75
N ASP A 40 4.08 -20.85 1.72
CA ASP A 40 3.90 -21.88 0.69
C ASP A 40 3.39 -21.31 -0.66
N GLN A 41 2.80 -20.10 -0.64
CA GLN A 41 2.25 -19.42 -1.83
C GLN A 41 3.13 -18.24 -2.31
N GLN A 42 4.18 -17.89 -1.60
CA GLN A 42 5.04 -16.75 -1.95
C GLN A 42 5.80 -16.95 -3.27
N ALA A 43 6.09 -18.19 -3.63
CA ALA A 43 6.82 -18.53 -4.86
C ALA A 43 5.93 -18.52 -6.12
N GLU A 44 4.61 -18.49 -5.98
CA GLU A 44 3.67 -18.65 -7.09
C GLU A 44 3.16 -17.30 -7.63
N MET A 45 4.06 -16.50 -8.18
CA MET A 45 3.67 -15.45 -9.10
C MET A 45 3.73 -15.95 -10.53
N VAL A 46 2.95 -16.99 -10.81
CA VAL A 46 2.77 -17.49 -12.17
C VAL A 46 1.75 -16.63 -12.88
N VAL A 47 2.20 -15.94 -13.92
CA VAL A 47 1.31 -15.34 -14.92
C VAL A 47 0.60 -16.49 -15.62
N LEU A 48 -0.60 -16.84 -15.16
CA LEU A 48 -1.41 -17.87 -15.80
C LEU A 48 -1.90 -17.35 -17.16
N PRO A 49 -1.76 -18.15 -18.23
CA PRO A 49 -2.42 -17.83 -19.48
C PRO A 49 -3.94 -17.80 -19.26
N SER A 50 -4.62 -16.85 -19.86
CA SER A 50 -6.02 -16.46 -19.63
C SER A 50 -7.09 -17.54 -19.89
N ASN A 51 -6.70 -18.75 -20.29
CA ASN A 51 -7.58 -19.87 -20.61
C ASN A 51 -7.47 -21.08 -19.67
N ALA A 52 -6.65 -21.02 -18.64
CA ALA A 52 -6.61 -22.04 -17.63
C ALA A 52 -7.69 -21.75 -16.57
N ALA A 53 -8.80 -22.48 -16.62
CA ALA A 53 -9.72 -22.62 -15.49
C ALA A 53 -9.01 -23.38 -14.36
N THR A 54 -7.95 -22.82 -13.86
CA THR A 54 -7.25 -23.33 -12.69
C THR A 54 -8.03 -22.83 -11.49
N THR A 55 -8.57 -23.74 -10.70
CA THR A 55 -8.98 -23.45 -9.33
C THR A 55 -7.74 -22.94 -8.61
N LEU A 56 -7.56 -21.60 -8.64
CA LEU A 56 -6.59 -20.93 -7.77
C LEU A 56 -6.91 -21.39 -6.35
N PRO A 57 -5.91 -21.79 -5.55
CA PRO A 57 -6.13 -21.95 -4.13
C PRO A 57 -6.87 -20.70 -3.68
N LYS A 58 -8.01 -20.88 -3.04
CA LYS A 58 -8.79 -19.75 -2.55
C LYS A 58 -7.82 -18.89 -1.76
N GLY A 59 -7.59 -17.66 -2.19
CA GLY A 59 -6.70 -16.70 -1.51
C GLY A 59 -7.23 -16.26 -0.14
N GLU A 60 -8.10 -17.08 0.45
CA GLU A 60 -8.63 -17.00 1.82
C GLU A 60 -7.55 -17.28 2.86
N THR A 61 -6.45 -17.96 2.48
CA THR A 61 -5.35 -18.17 3.40
C THR A 61 -4.53 -16.89 3.49
N LEU A 62 -4.56 -16.26 4.66
CA LEU A 62 -3.85 -15.04 4.96
C LEU A 62 -2.53 -15.35 5.68
N SER A 63 -1.51 -14.55 5.47
CA SER A 63 -0.30 -14.59 6.27
C SER A 63 -0.56 -13.91 7.61
N THR A 64 -0.41 -14.65 8.71
CA THR A 64 -0.49 -14.08 10.07
C THR A 64 0.88 -13.59 10.58
N SER A 65 1.95 -13.79 9.81
CA SER A 65 3.31 -13.41 10.20
C SER A 65 3.49 -11.89 10.37
N LEU A 66 2.59 -11.10 9.77
CA LEU A 66 2.59 -9.63 9.83
C LEU A 66 1.49 -9.05 10.75
N ASP A 67 0.74 -9.91 11.45
CA ASP A 67 -0.31 -9.47 12.36
C ASP A 67 0.23 -8.56 13.46
N GLY A 68 -0.38 -7.40 13.63
CA GLY A 68 -0.02 -6.39 14.61
C GLY A 68 1.30 -5.65 14.33
N LYS A 69 2.00 -5.95 13.23
CA LYS A 69 3.23 -5.24 12.86
C LYS A 69 2.95 -3.90 12.21
N HIS A 70 3.80 -2.92 12.51
CA HIS A 70 3.81 -1.65 11.80
C HIS A 70 4.58 -1.80 10.50
N ILE A 71 3.88 -1.64 9.37
CA ILE A 71 4.45 -1.91 8.04
C ILE A 71 4.31 -0.71 7.11
N GLU A 72 5.13 -0.69 6.07
CA GLU A 72 4.95 0.13 4.88
C GLU A 72 4.68 -0.76 3.67
N LEU A 73 3.62 -0.41 2.92
CA LEU A 73 3.25 -1.10 1.69
C LEU A 73 2.88 -0.08 0.62
N THR A 74 3.40 -0.25 -0.58
CA THR A 74 3.08 0.59 -1.73
C THR A 74 2.12 -0.12 -2.67
N GLY A 75 1.06 0.58 -3.10
CA GLY A 75 0.06 0.03 -3.99
C GLY A 75 -0.74 1.14 -4.68
N TYR A 76 -1.78 0.74 -5.39
CA TYR A 76 -2.72 1.62 -6.08
C TYR A 76 -3.95 1.85 -5.22
N LEU A 77 -4.32 3.13 -5.04
CA LEU A 77 -5.47 3.54 -4.24
C LEU A 77 -6.75 3.44 -5.08
N LEU A 78 -7.71 2.64 -4.61
CA LEU A 78 -9.07 2.57 -5.14
C LEU A 78 -10.06 3.04 -4.07
N PRO A 79 -10.66 4.24 -4.21
CA PRO A 79 -11.53 4.81 -3.18
C PRO A 79 -12.79 3.97 -2.98
N VAL A 80 -13.18 3.76 -1.73
CA VAL A 80 -14.42 3.14 -1.27
C VAL A 80 -15.40 4.22 -0.82
N ASP A 81 -14.94 5.09 0.08
CA ASP A 81 -15.70 6.26 0.53
C ASP A 81 -14.92 7.54 0.29
N ARG A 82 -15.58 8.50 -0.39
CA ARG A 82 -15.00 9.80 -0.71
C ARG A 82 -16.03 10.90 -0.81
N GLU A 83 -15.61 12.10 -0.44
CA GLU A 83 -16.35 13.34 -0.69
C GLU A 83 -15.51 14.26 -1.58
N GLY A 84 -15.90 14.43 -2.82
CA GLY A 84 -15.11 15.15 -3.81
C GLY A 84 -13.76 14.46 -4.07
N ASP A 85 -12.66 15.15 -3.76
CA ASP A 85 -11.29 14.65 -3.85
C ASP A 85 -10.73 14.13 -2.51
N LEU A 86 -11.51 14.19 -1.43
CA LEU A 86 -11.14 13.68 -0.11
C LEU A 86 -11.58 12.22 0.06
N VAL A 87 -10.63 11.33 0.32
CA VAL A 87 -10.86 9.90 0.54
C VAL A 87 -10.77 9.59 2.02
N TYR A 88 -11.81 8.95 2.54
CA TYR A 88 -11.95 8.52 3.94
C TYR A 88 -11.72 7.02 4.11
N GLU A 89 -11.90 6.25 3.01
CA GLU A 89 -11.79 4.80 3.00
C GLU A 89 -11.40 4.35 1.60
N PHE A 90 -10.48 3.38 1.50
CA PHE A 90 -10.05 2.87 0.21
C PHE A 90 -9.50 1.44 0.29
N LEU A 91 -9.48 0.76 -0.84
CA LEU A 91 -8.71 -0.46 -1.03
C LEU A 91 -7.35 -0.11 -1.63
N LEU A 92 -6.28 -0.64 -1.02
CA LEU A 92 -4.97 -0.66 -1.62
C LEU A 92 -4.79 -1.97 -2.37
N LEU A 93 -4.36 -1.89 -3.64
CA LEU A 93 -4.25 -3.01 -4.56
C LEU A 93 -2.87 -3.04 -5.25
N PRO A 94 -2.34 -4.22 -5.62
CA PRO A 94 -1.09 -4.32 -6.39
C PRO A 94 -1.26 -4.00 -7.88
N MET A 95 -2.49 -3.75 -8.34
CA MET A 95 -2.82 -3.59 -9.75
C MET A 95 -3.86 -2.50 -9.96
N THR A 96 -3.96 -2.01 -11.18
CA THR A 96 -5.00 -1.10 -11.68
C THR A 96 -6.03 -1.86 -12.54
N GLY A 97 -7.11 -1.19 -12.92
CA GLY A 97 -8.04 -1.70 -13.94
C GLY A 97 -9.03 -2.77 -13.43
N LEU A 98 -9.56 -2.60 -12.22
CA LEU A 98 -10.67 -3.43 -11.75
C LEU A 98 -11.91 -3.16 -12.60
N CYS A 99 -12.52 -4.21 -13.18
CA CYS A 99 -13.75 -4.15 -13.95
C CYS A 99 -14.72 -5.25 -13.55
N SER A 100 -16.03 -5.03 -13.80
CA SER A 100 -17.11 -5.90 -13.33
C SER A 100 -17.08 -7.32 -13.95
N HIS A 101 -16.48 -7.46 -15.13
CA HIS A 101 -16.42 -8.72 -15.88
C HIS A 101 -15.14 -9.54 -15.62
N MET A 102 -14.23 -9.04 -14.78
CA MET A 102 -13.04 -9.75 -14.38
C MET A 102 -13.11 -10.20 -12.92
N PRO A 103 -12.54 -11.34 -12.57
CA PRO A 103 -12.52 -11.77 -11.17
C PRO A 103 -11.73 -10.74 -10.34
N PRO A 104 -12.20 -10.39 -9.13
CA PRO A 104 -11.46 -9.52 -8.23
C PRO A 104 -10.12 -10.13 -7.83
N PRO A 105 -9.17 -9.33 -7.30
CA PRO A 105 -7.95 -9.85 -6.71
C PRO A 105 -8.28 -10.80 -5.54
N PRO A 106 -7.43 -11.79 -5.27
CA PRO A 106 -7.62 -12.63 -4.09
C PRO A 106 -7.50 -11.81 -2.81
N PRO A 107 -8.16 -12.19 -1.71
CA PRO A 107 -8.18 -11.42 -0.47
C PRO A 107 -6.80 -11.06 0.07
N ASN A 108 -5.82 -11.97 -0.04
CA ASN A 108 -4.43 -11.70 0.37
C ASN A 108 -3.67 -10.71 -0.53
N GLN A 109 -4.31 -10.12 -1.52
CA GLN A 109 -3.79 -9.07 -2.40
C GLN A 109 -4.68 -7.81 -2.38
N ALA A 110 -5.43 -7.61 -1.30
CA ALA A 110 -6.21 -6.40 -1.07
C ALA A 110 -6.12 -6.02 0.41
N VAL A 111 -5.81 -4.75 0.68
CA VAL A 111 -5.78 -4.18 2.03
C VAL A 111 -6.84 -3.10 2.13
N HIS A 112 -7.74 -3.22 3.12
CA HIS A 112 -8.73 -2.21 3.44
C HIS A 112 -8.12 -1.16 4.35
N VAL A 113 -8.14 0.10 3.93
CA VAL A 113 -7.37 1.16 4.58
C VAL A 113 -8.28 2.32 5.00
N PHE A 114 -8.16 2.70 6.27
CA PHE A 114 -8.76 3.90 6.85
C PHE A 114 -7.66 4.89 7.17
N PRO A 115 -7.57 6.01 6.43
CA PRO A 115 -6.58 7.05 6.66
C PRO A 115 -6.66 7.65 8.07
N ALA A 116 -5.53 8.04 8.65
CA ALA A 116 -5.49 8.83 9.89
C ALA A 116 -6.10 10.23 9.69
N LYS A 117 -6.01 10.75 8.47
CA LYS A 117 -6.63 11.99 7.99
C LYS A 117 -7.11 11.78 6.57
N PRO A 118 -8.23 12.41 6.14
CA PRO A 118 -8.70 12.30 4.76
C PRO A 118 -7.57 12.58 3.76
N TYR A 119 -7.40 11.68 2.81
CA TYR A 119 -6.35 11.80 1.81
C TYR A 119 -6.87 12.52 0.57
N LYS A 120 -6.13 13.52 0.09
CA LYS A 120 -6.49 14.25 -1.12
C LYS A 120 -6.03 13.48 -2.35
N LEU A 121 -6.98 12.84 -3.03
CA LEU A 121 -6.77 12.04 -4.22
C LEU A 121 -6.62 12.92 -5.46
N ALA A 122 -5.57 12.71 -6.25
CA ALA A 122 -5.41 13.38 -7.54
C ALA A 122 -6.11 12.61 -8.67
N GLU A 123 -5.96 11.29 -8.68
CA GLU A 123 -6.58 10.41 -9.69
C GLU A 123 -6.86 9.02 -9.11
N ILE A 124 -7.85 8.33 -9.65
CA ILE A 124 -8.15 6.95 -9.27
C ILE A 124 -6.98 6.06 -9.69
N TYR A 125 -6.58 5.14 -8.81
CA TYR A 125 -5.38 4.30 -8.95
C TYR A 125 -4.06 5.08 -8.92
N GLU A 126 -4.01 6.26 -8.28
CA GLU A 126 -2.71 6.85 -8.04
C GLU A 126 -1.88 5.95 -7.09
N PRO A 127 -0.56 5.81 -7.34
CA PRO A 127 0.31 5.04 -6.47
C PRO A 127 0.51 5.76 -5.14
N VAL A 128 0.32 5.03 -4.04
CA VAL A 128 0.53 5.53 -2.68
C VAL A 128 1.27 4.51 -1.82
N THR A 129 2.01 4.99 -0.84
CA THR A 129 2.56 4.17 0.23
C THR A 129 1.75 4.40 1.49
N ILE A 130 1.24 3.33 2.08
CA ILE A 130 0.58 3.34 3.38
C ILE A 130 1.56 2.90 4.45
N SER A 131 1.45 3.50 5.64
CA SER A 131 2.21 3.11 6.83
C SER A 131 1.27 3.00 8.03
N GLY A 132 1.32 1.88 8.74
CA GLY A 132 0.43 1.62 9.86
C GLY A 132 0.47 0.17 10.34
N THR A 133 -0.38 -0.15 11.31
CA THR A 133 -0.47 -1.50 11.86
C THR A 133 -1.38 -2.37 11.00
N LEU A 134 -0.82 -3.45 10.47
CA LEU A 134 -1.56 -4.41 9.65
C LEU A 134 -2.28 -5.42 10.55
N LYS A 135 -3.52 -5.76 10.16
CA LYS A 135 -4.31 -6.83 10.80
C LYS A 135 -4.91 -7.74 9.74
N PRO A 136 -4.78 -9.07 9.86
CA PRO A 136 -5.54 -10.00 9.04
C PRO A 136 -7.03 -9.91 9.38
N GLU A 137 -7.85 -9.57 8.41
CA GLU A 137 -9.30 -9.46 8.56
C GLU A 137 -9.96 -9.57 7.19
N LEU A 138 -10.88 -10.54 7.04
CA LEU A 138 -11.63 -10.72 5.81
C LEU A 138 -12.84 -9.80 5.79
N GLU A 139 -12.88 -8.91 4.82
CA GLU A 139 -13.98 -7.97 4.64
C GLU A 139 -14.41 -7.89 3.18
N LYS A 140 -15.72 -7.79 2.94
CA LYS A 140 -16.30 -7.65 1.60
C LYS A 140 -16.75 -6.23 1.37
N THR A 141 -16.16 -5.58 0.41
CA THR A 141 -16.47 -4.22 0.01
C THR A 141 -17.17 -4.21 -1.34
N GLN A 142 -18.32 -3.57 -1.42
CA GLN A 142 -19.01 -3.33 -2.68
C GLN A 142 -18.56 -2.01 -3.27
N LEU A 143 -18.08 -2.05 -4.50
CA LEU A 143 -17.55 -0.88 -5.22
C LEU A 143 -18.42 -0.57 -6.44
N ILE A 144 -18.68 0.70 -6.65
CA ILE A 144 -19.22 1.20 -7.92
C ILE A 144 -18.02 1.57 -8.79
N ILE A 145 -17.84 0.82 -9.87
CA ILE A 145 -16.75 0.99 -10.83
C ILE A 145 -17.30 1.46 -12.19
N LEU A 146 -16.43 1.79 -13.12
CA LEU A 146 -16.83 2.42 -14.40
C LEU A 146 -17.85 1.61 -15.21
N ASP A 147 -17.81 0.29 -15.14
CA ASP A 147 -18.63 -0.63 -15.92
C ASP A 147 -19.62 -1.45 -15.09
N GLY A 148 -19.89 -1.03 -13.84
CA GLY A 148 -20.90 -1.67 -12.99
C GLY A 148 -20.56 -1.73 -11.50
N VAL A 149 -20.93 -2.84 -10.87
CA VAL A 149 -20.67 -3.10 -9.47
C VAL A 149 -19.74 -4.28 -9.33
N SER A 150 -18.70 -4.15 -8.51
CA SER A 150 -17.78 -5.22 -8.15
C SER A 150 -17.81 -5.43 -6.64
N VAL A 151 -17.65 -6.68 -6.20
CA VAL A 151 -17.42 -7.01 -4.79
C VAL A 151 -15.99 -7.48 -4.67
N VAL A 152 -15.21 -6.76 -3.87
CA VAL A 152 -13.82 -7.11 -3.56
C VAL A 152 -13.75 -7.58 -2.12
N GLU A 153 -13.13 -8.73 -1.89
CA GLU A 153 -12.83 -9.23 -0.57
C GLU A 153 -11.37 -8.86 -0.23
N SER A 154 -11.17 -8.05 0.81
CA SER A 154 -9.87 -7.74 1.36
C SER A 154 -9.50 -8.71 2.48
N GLY A 155 -8.24 -9.13 2.54
CA GLY A 155 -7.75 -10.03 3.58
C GLY A 155 -7.07 -9.32 4.73
N TYR A 156 -6.83 -8.03 4.58
CA TYR A 156 -6.11 -7.24 5.57
C TYR A 156 -6.78 -5.89 5.77
N HIS A 157 -6.67 -5.40 6.99
CA HIS A 157 -7.20 -4.13 7.44
C HIS A 157 -6.08 -3.26 8.03
N MET A 158 -6.11 -1.95 7.76
CA MET A 158 -5.23 -0.97 8.37
C MET A 158 -6.00 0.29 8.77
N ALA A 159 -6.18 0.49 10.07
CA ALA A 159 -6.80 1.70 10.62
C ALA A 159 -5.74 2.78 10.91
N LYS A 160 -6.14 4.05 10.77
CA LYS A 160 -5.30 5.22 11.05
C LYS A 160 -3.97 5.20 10.28
N ALA A 161 -4.03 4.78 9.01
CA ALA A 161 -2.88 4.72 8.13
C ALA A 161 -2.35 6.12 7.81
N GLU A 162 -1.05 6.29 7.86
CA GLU A 162 -0.36 7.43 7.25
C GLU A 162 -0.19 7.14 5.74
N ILE A 163 -0.48 8.15 4.90
CA ILE A 163 -0.47 7.96 3.44
C ILE A 163 0.45 8.98 2.82
N THR A 164 1.34 8.49 1.97
CA THR A 164 2.24 9.31 1.15
C THR A 164 2.11 8.96 -0.31
N LYS A 165 2.19 9.95 -1.20
CA LYS A 165 2.22 9.71 -2.63
C LYS A 165 3.49 8.94 -2.99
N ALA A 166 3.37 7.98 -3.91
CA ALA A 166 4.49 7.24 -4.48
C ALA A 166 4.60 7.53 -5.99
N ASP A 167 5.82 7.38 -6.53
CA ASP A 167 6.03 7.56 -7.97
C ASP A 167 5.67 6.30 -8.77
N SER A 168 5.79 5.13 -8.15
CA SER A 168 5.48 3.83 -8.76
C SER A 168 5.24 2.77 -7.70
N VAL A 169 4.63 1.65 -8.11
CA VAL A 169 4.45 0.46 -7.27
C VAL A 169 5.53 -0.56 -7.65
N PRO A 170 6.53 -0.83 -6.77
CA PRO A 170 7.74 -1.61 -7.13
C PRO A 170 7.47 -3.04 -7.59
N ASP A 171 6.45 -3.69 -7.02
CA ASP A 171 6.05 -5.07 -7.33
C ASP A 171 4.60 -5.14 -7.83
N ALA A 172 4.23 -4.13 -8.62
CA ALA A 172 2.92 -4.07 -9.25
C ALA A 172 2.67 -5.33 -10.09
N MET A 173 1.51 -5.92 -9.92
CA MET A 173 1.02 -6.92 -10.86
C MET A 173 0.68 -6.22 -12.19
N PRO A 174 0.92 -6.86 -13.33
CA PRO A 174 0.52 -6.28 -14.61
C PRO A 174 -0.98 -5.98 -14.58
N ALA A 175 -1.36 -4.80 -15.12
CA ALA A 175 -2.76 -4.40 -15.20
C ALA A 175 -3.59 -5.52 -15.81
N ARG A 176 -4.62 -5.96 -15.11
CA ARG A 176 -5.57 -6.93 -15.65
C ARG A 176 -6.32 -6.24 -16.79
N GLY A 177 -6.12 -6.70 -17.99
CA GLY A 177 -6.70 -6.10 -19.19
C GLY A 177 -5.68 -5.51 -20.16
N ALA A 178 -4.39 -5.84 -20.04
CA ALA A 178 -3.53 -5.84 -21.20
C ALA A 178 -4.26 -6.67 -22.27
N THR A 179 -4.94 -5.98 -23.17
CA THR A 179 -5.78 -6.59 -24.18
C THR A 179 -5.00 -7.70 -24.89
N PRO A 180 -5.64 -8.81 -25.33
CA PRO A 180 -4.99 -9.85 -26.11
C PRO A 180 -4.24 -9.31 -27.34
N TRP A 181 -4.42 -8.03 -27.64
CA TRP A 181 -3.90 -7.30 -28.78
C TRP A 181 -2.59 -6.53 -28.50
N SER A 182 -2.08 -6.53 -27.27
CA SER A 182 -0.82 -5.81 -26.95
C SER A 182 0.39 -6.35 -27.74
N PHE A 183 0.32 -7.59 -28.22
CA PHE A 183 1.34 -8.17 -29.11
C PHE A 183 1.37 -7.48 -30.51
N LEU A 184 0.29 -6.84 -30.95
CA LEU A 184 0.24 -6.15 -32.23
C LEU A 184 1.04 -4.84 -32.22
N ASN A 185 1.29 -4.27 -31.04
CA ASN A 185 2.05 -3.03 -30.87
C ASN A 185 3.53 -3.30 -30.51
N SER A 186 3.94 -4.56 -30.37
CA SER A 186 5.34 -4.91 -30.19
C SER A 186 6.11 -4.67 -31.48
N PRO A 187 7.23 -3.92 -31.48
CA PRO A 187 8.07 -3.77 -32.67
C PRO A 187 8.49 -5.16 -33.14
N ARG A 188 8.17 -5.49 -34.42
CA ARG A 188 8.66 -6.74 -35.01
C ARG A 188 10.19 -6.75 -34.92
N PRO A 189 10.80 -7.84 -34.44
CA PRO A 189 12.24 -7.98 -34.55
C PRO A 189 12.58 -7.88 -36.05
N ARG A 190 13.46 -6.93 -36.39
CA ARG A 190 13.99 -6.82 -37.74
C ARG A 190 14.71 -8.13 -38.06
N GLY A 191 14.14 -8.90 -38.98
CA GLY A 191 14.75 -10.11 -39.47
C GLY A 191 16.17 -9.77 -39.95
N SER A 192 17.15 -10.50 -39.46
CA SER A 192 18.49 -10.52 -40.03
C SER A 192 18.35 -11.06 -41.48
N THR A 193 18.44 -10.18 -42.48
CA THR A 193 18.67 -10.59 -43.84
C THR A 193 20.07 -11.19 -43.92
N SER A 194 20.16 -12.50 -43.84
CA SER A 194 21.32 -13.20 -44.37
C SER A 194 21.20 -13.17 -45.90
N SER A 195 21.98 -12.36 -46.55
CA SER A 195 22.24 -12.45 -47.99
C SER A 195 23.27 -13.53 -48.31
N PRO A 196 23.17 -14.17 -49.49
CA PRO A 196 23.96 -15.32 -49.89
C PRO A 196 25.43 -15.03 -50.10
#